data_6f5893f0fefaa5f8679b612d031ba484
#
_entry.id   6f5893f0fefaa5f8679b612d031ba484
#
_cell.length_a   1.000
_cell.length_b   1.000
_cell.length_c   1.000
_cell.angle_alpha   90.00
_cell.angle_beta   90.00
_cell.angle_gamma   90.00
#
_symmetry.space_group_name_H-M   'P 1'
#
loop_
_entity.id
_entity.type
_entity.pdbx_description
1 polymer ?
#
loop_
_entity_poly.entity_id
_entity_poly.type
_entity_poly.pdbx_seq_one_letter_code
_entity_poly.pdbx_strand_id
1 'polypeptide(L)'
;MNPPALTTLAHALTEVHRRIEEACRSAGRDPHGVQLLAVSKTFGADAVADALTAGQLAFGENYVQEGCDKIAALRAGCHPRREDIQWHCIGPIQSNKTRLVAEHFDWVHTIDRLKTAQRLSDQRPADRPPLQVCLQVNVDGGANKSGAAPQDILPLARAVAGLPHLVLRGLMSIPEPVEGHAAQVERHRPVSYTHLTLPTKA
;
A
#
# COMPACT_ATOMS: atom_id res chain seq x y z
N MET A 1 9.09 -34.91 9.24
CA MET A 1 9.85 -33.66 9.34
C MET A 1 9.07 -32.59 8.59
N ASN A 2 8.58 -31.56 9.28
CA ASN A 2 7.97 -30.40 8.59
C ASN A 2 9.09 -29.68 7.82
N PRO A 3 8.86 -29.25 6.57
CA PRO A 3 9.82 -28.44 5.84
C PRO A 3 10.11 -27.16 6.65
N PRO A 4 11.32 -26.64 6.62
CA PRO A 4 11.63 -25.40 7.34
C PRO A 4 10.72 -24.25 6.87
N ALA A 5 10.31 -23.38 7.77
CA ALA A 5 9.35 -22.30 7.53
C ALA A 5 9.66 -21.43 6.30
N LEU A 6 10.94 -21.18 6.03
CA LEU A 6 11.43 -20.48 4.82
C LEU A 6 11.00 -21.15 3.51
N THR A 7 11.05 -22.50 3.44
CA THR A 7 10.68 -23.23 2.23
C THR A 7 9.17 -23.08 1.95
N THR A 8 8.35 -23.03 3.00
CA THR A 8 6.90 -22.87 2.90
C THR A 8 6.54 -21.45 2.44
N LEU A 9 7.20 -20.40 2.97
CA LEU A 9 6.96 -19.01 2.59
C LEU A 9 7.41 -18.72 1.15
N ALA A 10 8.61 -19.15 0.77
CA ALA A 10 9.13 -19.01 -0.60
C ALA A 10 8.20 -19.69 -1.62
N HIS A 11 7.70 -20.89 -1.30
CA HIS A 11 6.73 -21.59 -2.15
C HIS A 11 5.41 -20.81 -2.25
N ALA A 12 4.88 -20.29 -1.15
CA ALA A 12 3.66 -19.48 -1.16
C ALA A 12 3.82 -18.20 -2.01
N LEU A 13 4.95 -17.50 -1.90
CA LEU A 13 5.26 -16.34 -2.74
C LEU A 13 5.33 -16.70 -4.22
N THR A 14 6.01 -17.79 -4.57
CA THR A 14 6.10 -18.30 -5.94
C THR A 14 4.71 -18.59 -6.51
N GLU A 15 3.84 -19.22 -5.74
CA GLU A 15 2.49 -19.55 -6.18
C GLU A 15 1.63 -18.28 -6.40
N VAL A 16 1.77 -17.26 -5.54
CA VAL A 16 1.08 -15.97 -5.72
C VAL A 16 1.58 -15.27 -6.99
N HIS A 17 2.88 -15.23 -7.22
CA HIS A 17 3.45 -14.65 -8.45
C HIS A 17 2.96 -15.37 -9.71
N ARG A 18 2.94 -16.71 -9.70
CA ARG A 18 2.39 -17.50 -10.81
C ARG A 18 0.93 -17.14 -11.12
N ARG A 19 0.09 -16.96 -10.08
CA ARG A 19 -1.31 -16.52 -10.25
C ARG A 19 -1.42 -15.11 -10.82
N ILE A 20 -0.54 -14.17 -10.41
CA ILE A 20 -0.48 -12.83 -10.97
C ILE A 20 -0.13 -12.90 -12.46
N GLU A 21 0.90 -13.66 -12.82
CA GLU A 21 1.33 -13.83 -14.21
C GLU A 21 0.23 -14.43 -15.09
N GLU A 22 -0.47 -15.45 -14.61
CA GLU A 22 -1.59 -16.07 -15.32
C GLU A 22 -2.74 -15.09 -15.53
N ALA A 23 -3.11 -14.32 -14.49
CA ALA A 23 -4.15 -13.31 -14.58
C ALA A 23 -3.78 -12.19 -15.57
N CYS A 24 -2.54 -11.73 -15.54
CA CYS A 24 -2.02 -10.73 -16.46
C CYS A 24 -2.03 -11.26 -17.91
N ARG A 25 -1.56 -12.47 -18.12
CA ARG A 25 -1.57 -13.11 -19.45
C ARG A 25 -2.99 -13.23 -19.99
N SER A 26 -3.94 -13.67 -19.17
CA SER A 26 -5.34 -13.79 -19.55
C SER A 26 -5.99 -12.44 -19.89
N ALA A 27 -5.51 -11.33 -19.26
CA ALA A 27 -6.00 -9.98 -19.49
C ALA A 27 -5.20 -9.20 -20.56
N GLY A 28 -4.21 -9.81 -21.20
CA GLY A 28 -3.33 -9.14 -22.16
C GLY A 28 -2.48 -8.01 -21.52
N ARG A 29 -2.15 -8.12 -20.22
CA ARG A 29 -1.37 -7.13 -19.46
C ARG A 29 0.06 -7.62 -19.23
N ASP A 30 0.99 -6.66 -19.15
CA ASP A 30 2.35 -6.93 -18.69
C ASP A 30 2.35 -7.29 -17.18
N PRO A 31 2.84 -8.48 -16.78
CA PRO A 31 2.97 -8.84 -15.37
C PRO A 31 3.85 -7.89 -14.56
N HIS A 32 4.84 -7.28 -15.17
CA HIS A 32 5.72 -6.30 -14.51
C HIS A 32 4.98 -5.00 -14.09
N GLY A 33 3.80 -4.76 -14.65
CA GLY A 33 2.91 -3.68 -14.23
C GLY A 33 2.08 -3.98 -12.98
N VAL A 34 2.23 -5.17 -12.37
CA VAL A 34 1.51 -5.59 -11.16
C VAL A 34 2.50 -5.96 -10.07
N GLN A 35 2.52 -5.17 -9.00
CA GLN A 35 3.39 -5.42 -7.86
C GLN A 35 2.63 -6.13 -6.74
N LEU A 36 3.20 -7.22 -6.21
CA LEU A 36 2.71 -7.87 -5.01
C LEU A 36 3.09 -7.03 -3.78
N LEU A 37 2.10 -6.66 -2.98
CA LEU A 37 2.28 -6.06 -1.67
C LEU A 37 1.98 -7.12 -0.60
N ALA A 38 3.01 -7.61 0.08
CA ALA A 38 2.85 -8.57 1.16
C ALA A 38 2.35 -7.87 2.43
N VAL A 39 1.17 -8.24 2.90
CA VAL A 39 0.62 -7.69 4.14
C VAL A 39 1.22 -8.42 5.32
N SER A 40 2.07 -7.71 6.09
CA SER A 40 2.85 -8.28 7.21
C SER A 40 2.32 -7.89 8.59
N LYS A 41 1.15 -7.24 8.67
CA LYS A 41 0.48 -6.97 9.96
C LYS A 41 0.37 -8.25 10.77
N THR A 42 0.60 -8.15 12.09
CA THR A 42 0.56 -9.27 13.05
C THR A 42 1.69 -10.30 12.93
N PHE A 43 2.55 -10.21 11.92
CA PHE A 43 3.76 -11.02 11.81
C PHE A 43 4.97 -10.24 12.36
N GLY A 44 5.95 -10.96 12.95
CA GLY A 44 7.18 -10.36 13.47
C GLY A 44 8.17 -9.93 12.38
N ALA A 45 9.22 -9.22 12.79
CA ALA A 45 10.30 -8.81 11.89
C ALA A 45 11.01 -10.00 11.23
N ASP A 46 11.10 -11.15 11.93
CA ASP A 46 11.70 -12.36 11.39
C ASP A 46 10.97 -12.89 10.16
N ALA A 47 9.62 -12.88 10.19
CA ALA A 47 8.82 -13.30 9.03
C ALA A 47 9.01 -12.35 7.83
N VAL A 48 9.21 -11.05 8.08
CA VAL A 48 9.56 -10.08 7.04
C VAL A 48 10.95 -10.35 6.48
N ALA A 49 11.94 -10.67 7.33
CA ALA A 49 13.29 -11.04 6.90
C ALA A 49 13.29 -12.31 6.04
N ASP A 50 12.46 -13.30 6.41
CA ASP A 50 12.29 -14.53 5.63
C ASP A 50 11.70 -14.25 4.25
N ALA A 51 10.66 -13.39 4.19
CA ALA A 51 10.06 -12.97 2.94
C ALA A 51 11.02 -12.15 2.07
N LEU A 52 11.83 -11.28 2.69
CA LEU A 52 12.88 -10.51 2.03
C LEU A 52 13.95 -11.43 1.41
N THR A 53 14.33 -12.49 2.12
CA THR A 53 15.23 -13.54 1.62
C THR A 53 14.63 -14.24 0.40
N ALA A 54 13.31 -14.45 0.38
CA ALA A 54 12.58 -15.01 -0.74
C ALA A 54 12.30 -14.00 -1.88
N GLY A 55 12.81 -12.76 -1.78
CA GLY A 55 12.72 -11.75 -2.84
C GLY A 55 11.59 -10.75 -2.71
N GLN A 56 10.73 -10.84 -1.69
CA GLN A 56 9.67 -9.86 -1.46
C GLN A 56 10.25 -8.55 -0.93
N LEU A 57 9.89 -7.42 -1.55
CA LEU A 57 10.43 -6.09 -1.20
C LEU A 57 9.37 -5.12 -0.67
N ALA A 58 8.11 -5.26 -1.04
CA ALA A 58 7.04 -4.36 -0.64
C ALA A 58 6.19 -4.98 0.48
N PHE A 59 6.10 -4.29 1.63
CA PHE A 59 5.39 -4.78 2.80
C PHE A 59 4.35 -3.79 3.28
N GLY A 60 3.14 -4.30 3.59
CA GLY A 60 2.01 -3.50 4.03
C GLY A 60 1.71 -3.68 5.52
N GLU A 61 1.62 -2.56 6.25
CA GLU A 61 1.31 -2.51 7.67
C GLU A 61 0.02 -1.73 7.95
N ASN A 62 -0.82 -2.28 8.80
CA ASN A 62 -2.05 -1.62 9.22
C ASN A 62 -1.86 -0.73 10.45
N TYR A 63 -0.97 -1.13 11.34
CA TYR A 63 -0.75 -0.47 12.63
C TYR A 63 0.58 0.27 12.60
N VAL A 64 0.52 1.61 12.67
CA VAL A 64 1.68 2.49 12.50
C VAL A 64 2.81 2.15 13.48
N GLN A 65 2.48 1.92 14.76
CA GLN A 65 3.50 1.62 15.77
C GLN A 65 4.18 0.28 15.49
N GLU A 66 3.41 -0.76 15.21
CA GLU A 66 3.93 -2.09 14.85
C GLU A 66 4.85 -2.02 13.62
N GLY A 67 4.44 -1.24 12.60
CA GLY A 67 5.26 -1.01 11.42
C GLY A 67 6.58 -0.32 11.75
N CYS A 68 6.56 0.75 12.55
CA CYS A 68 7.78 1.45 12.98
C CYS A 68 8.72 0.55 13.77
N ASP A 69 8.20 -0.29 14.66
CA ASP A 69 9.00 -1.22 15.47
C ASP A 69 9.67 -2.28 14.57
N LYS A 70 8.96 -2.81 13.56
CA LYS A 70 9.54 -3.72 12.55
C LYS A 70 10.61 -3.06 11.69
N ILE A 71 10.35 -1.83 11.22
CA ILE A 71 11.32 -1.04 10.46
C ILE A 71 12.61 -0.86 11.27
N ALA A 72 12.47 -0.47 12.54
CA ALA A 72 13.63 -0.30 13.43
C ALA A 72 14.39 -1.60 13.65
N ALA A 73 13.69 -2.71 13.90
CA ALA A 73 14.30 -4.02 14.13
C ALA A 73 15.06 -4.51 12.88
N LEU A 74 14.48 -4.36 11.69
CA LEU A 74 15.15 -4.78 10.44
C LEU A 74 16.34 -3.90 10.08
N ARG A 75 16.26 -2.58 10.32
CA ARG A 75 17.41 -1.67 10.13
C ARG A 75 18.57 -1.98 11.06
N ALA A 76 18.27 -2.34 12.32
CA ALA A 76 19.29 -2.77 13.28
C ALA A 76 19.89 -4.16 12.96
N GLY A 77 19.20 -4.97 12.16
CA GLY A 77 19.62 -6.30 11.74
C GLY A 77 20.70 -6.27 10.66
N CYS A 78 21.17 -7.45 10.28
CA CYS A 78 22.26 -7.63 9.31
C CYS A 78 21.78 -8.07 7.93
N HIS A 79 20.49 -8.05 7.62
CA HIS A 79 20.01 -8.54 6.33
C HIS A 79 20.54 -7.64 5.20
N PRO A 80 21.20 -8.20 4.14
CA PRO A 80 21.89 -7.40 3.12
C PRO A 80 20.95 -6.52 2.29
N ARG A 81 19.68 -6.92 2.15
CA ARG A 81 18.66 -6.19 1.37
C ARG A 81 17.68 -5.36 2.21
N ARG A 82 17.98 -5.10 3.48
CA ARG A 82 17.08 -4.36 4.38
C ARG A 82 16.75 -2.95 3.90
N GLU A 83 17.67 -2.32 3.17
CA GLU A 83 17.47 -0.98 2.61
C GLU A 83 16.62 -0.96 1.34
N ASP A 84 16.43 -2.13 0.69
CA ASP A 84 15.59 -2.27 -0.51
C ASP A 84 14.09 -2.34 -0.15
N ILE A 85 13.76 -2.49 1.13
CA ILE A 85 12.37 -2.65 1.57
C ILE A 85 11.58 -1.37 1.33
N GLN A 86 10.42 -1.52 0.69
CA GLN A 86 9.41 -0.48 0.57
C GLN A 86 8.31 -0.72 1.62
N TRP A 87 8.16 0.24 2.52
CA TRP A 87 7.17 0.17 3.59
C TRP A 87 5.90 0.93 3.25
N HIS A 88 4.78 0.22 3.22
CA HIS A 88 3.48 0.76 2.89
C HIS A 88 2.58 0.81 4.13
N CYS A 89 2.13 2.01 4.51
CA CYS A 89 1.06 2.20 5.48
C CYS A 89 -0.28 1.99 4.76
N ILE A 90 -0.96 0.91 5.07
CA ILE A 90 -2.23 0.52 4.43
C ILE A 90 -3.42 0.52 5.40
N GLY A 91 -3.19 0.86 6.67
CA GLY A 91 -4.23 1.06 7.67
C GLY A 91 -4.62 2.51 7.87
N PRO A 92 -5.68 2.78 8.64
CA PRO A 92 -6.13 4.14 8.93
C PRO A 92 -5.09 4.90 9.77
N ILE A 93 -4.84 6.16 9.40
CA ILE A 93 -3.86 7.01 10.06
C ILE A 93 -4.54 7.93 11.07
N GLN A 94 -4.26 7.71 12.35
CA GLN A 94 -4.64 8.64 13.40
C GLN A 94 -3.83 9.94 13.28
N SER A 95 -4.47 11.08 13.59
CA SER A 95 -3.84 12.40 13.43
C SER A 95 -2.55 12.58 14.25
N ASN A 96 -2.42 11.93 15.40
CA ASN A 96 -1.22 11.96 16.24
C ASN A 96 -0.10 11.01 15.76
N LYS A 97 -0.37 10.17 14.76
CA LYS A 97 0.60 9.22 14.18
C LYS A 97 1.15 9.65 12.82
N THR A 98 0.66 10.78 12.24
CA THR A 98 1.10 11.25 10.92
C THR A 98 2.60 11.49 10.83
N ARG A 99 3.25 11.97 11.91
CA ARG A 99 4.71 12.18 11.95
C ARG A 99 5.47 10.86 11.79
N LEU A 100 5.10 9.83 12.55
CA LEU A 100 5.73 8.51 12.45
C LEU A 100 5.59 7.93 11.03
N VAL A 101 4.41 8.10 10.42
CA VAL A 101 4.19 7.66 9.04
C VAL A 101 5.08 8.44 8.08
N ALA A 102 5.14 9.76 8.19
CA ALA A 102 5.97 10.60 7.33
C ALA A 102 7.48 10.29 7.45
N GLU A 103 7.95 9.95 8.66
CA GLU A 103 9.36 9.65 8.93
C GLU A 103 9.80 8.25 8.53
N HIS A 104 8.90 7.26 8.57
CA HIS A 104 9.30 5.85 8.46
C HIS A 104 8.81 5.13 7.21
N PHE A 105 7.64 5.49 6.67
CA PHE A 105 7.05 4.79 5.53
C PHE A 105 7.44 5.43 4.19
N ASP A 106 7.34 4.64 3.12
CA ASP A 106 7.60 5.07 1.75
C ASP A 106 6.29 5.31 0.99
N TRP A 107 5.23 4.61 1.38
CA TRP A 107 3.90 4.67 0.80
C TRP A 107 2.80 4.82 1.86
N VAL A 108 1.74 5.54 1.48
CA VAL A 108 0.49 5.62 2.24
C VAL A 108 -0.68 5.38 1.29
N HIS A 109 -1.52 4.40 1.61
CA HIS A 109 -2.65 4.02 0.76
C HIS A 109 -4.00 4.62 1.20
N THR A 110 -4.06 5.26 2.37
CA THR A 110 -5.31 5.54 3.09
C THR A 110 -5.59 7.03 3.27
N ILE A 111 -5.21 7.86 2.30
CA ILE A 111 -5.55 9.28 2.32
C ILE A 111 -7.03 9.45 1.95
N ASP A 112 -7.84 9.90 2.89
CA ASP A 112 -9.27 10.14 2.73
C ASP A 112 -9.68 11.61 2.91
N ARG A 113 -8.74 12.48 3.34
CA ARG A 113 -8.99 13.90 3.60
C ARG A 113 -7.72 14.73 3.47
N LEU A 114 -7.89 15.97 3.00
CA LEU A 114 -6.79 16.91 2.77
C LEU A 114 -5.93 17.17 4.01
N LYS A 115 -6.55 17.30 5.18
CA LYS A 115 -5.83 17.57 6.44
C LYS A 115 -4.79 16.49 6.76
N THR A 116 -5.07 15.22 6.49
CA THR A 116 -4.10 14.13 6.67
C THR A 116 -2.94 14.28 5.70
N ALA A 117 -3.22 14.54 4.42
CA ALA A 117 -2.19 14.75 3.40
C ALA A 117 -1.29 15.95 3.71
N GLN A 118 -1.86 17.09 4.12
CA GLN A 118 -1.10 18.27 4.53
C GLN A 118 -0.12 17.96 5.67
N ARG A 119 -0.60 17.28 6.73
CA ARG A 119 0.26 16.90 7.86
C ARG A 119 1.40 15.97 7.44
N LEU A 120 1.14 15.01 6.56
CA LEU A 120 2.18 14.12 6.03
C LEU A 120 3.20 14.90 5.20
N SER A 121 2.74 15.83 4.35
CA SER A 121 3.59 16.72 3.57
C SER A 121 4.49 17.59 4.45
N ASP A 122 3.90 18.26 5.44
CA ASP A 122 4.62 19.17 6.34
C ASP A 122 5.63 18.44 7.25
N GLN A 123 5.37 17.18 7.54
CA GLN A 123 6.16 16.34 8.45
C GLN A 123 7.15 15.42 7.74
N ARG A 124 7.13 15.37 6.40
CA ARG A 124 8.10 14.55 5.63
C ARG A 124 9.48 15.16 5.75
N PRO A 125 10.50 14.43 6.25
CA PRO A 125 11.85 14.92 6.32
C PRO A 125 12.41 15.30 4.94
N ALA A 126 13.18 16.39 4.86
CA ALA A 126 13.71 16.90 3.60
C ALA A 126 14.79 16.00 2.96
N ASP A 127 15.42 15.17 3.77
CA ASP A 127 16.43 14.19 3.34
C ASP A 127 15.81 12.86 2.84
N ARG A 128 14.48 12.72 2.93
CA ARG A 128 13.78 11.55 2.40
C ARG A 128 13.12 11.83 1.05
N PRO A 129 13.05 10.83 0.16
CA PRO A 129 12.26 10.94 -1.06
C PRO A 129 10.81 11.33 -0.76
N PRO A 130 10.10 12.00 -1.66
CA PRO A 130 8.68 12.32 -1.47
C PRO A 130 7.85 11.07 -1.17
N LEU A 131 6.92 11.19 -0.22
CA LEU A 131 6.06 10.10 0.20
C LEU A 131 5.06 9.77 -0.91
N GLN A 132 5.02 8.52 -1.34
CA GLN A 132 4.07 8.05 -2.33
C GLN A 132 2.69 7.88 -1.69
N VAL A 133 1.64 8.43 -2.28
CA VAL A 133 0.30 8.39 -1.66
C VAL A 133 -0.78 7.94 -2.64
N CYS A 134 -1.73 7.14 -2.13
CA CYS A 134 -2.98 6.84 -2.81
C CYS A 134 -4.15 7.47 -2.04
N LEU A 135 -5.21 7.85 -2.74
CA LEU A 135 -6.46 8.26 -2.13
C LEU A 135 -7.35 7.05 -1.91
N GLN A 136 -7.84 6.89 -0.70
CA GLN A 136 -8.80 5.83 -0.39
C GLN A 136 -10.21 6.26 -0.75
N VAL A 137 -10.87 5.45 -1.56
CA VAL A 137 -12.25 5.66 -2.02
C VAL A 137 -13.19 4.74 -1.29
N ASN A 138 -14.27 5.30 -0.73
CA ASN A 138 -15.39 4.53 -0.20
C ASN A 138 -16.34 4.18 -1.35
N VAL A 139 -16.18 3.01 -1.92
CA VAL A 139 -16.96 2.54 -3.08
C VAL A 139 -18.31 1.94 -2.70
N ASP A 140 -18.50 1.55 -1.45
CA ASP A 140 -19.72 0.92 -0.97
C ASP A 140 -20.75 1.95 -0.43
N GLY A 141 -20.33 3.20 -0.21
CA GLY A 141 -21.19 4.28 0.28
C GLY A 141 -21.60 4.14 1.76
N GLY A 142 -21.10 3.15 2.49
CA GLY A 142 -21.41 2.95 3.91
C GLY A 142 -20.80 4.03 4.80
N ALA A 143 -21.57 4.64 5.69
CA ALA A 143 -21.12 5.68 6.60
C ALA A 143 -20.00 5.22 7.56
N ASN A 144 -19.90 3.92 7.81
CA ASN A 144 -18.88 3.30 8.68
C ASN A 144 -17.62 2.84 7.93
N LYS A 145 -17.54 3.10 6.61
CA LYS A 145 -16.40 2.72 5.78
C LYS A 145 -15.40 3.86 5.66
N SER A 146 -14.12 3.52 5.74
CA SER A 146 -13.03 4.46 5.49
C SER A 146 -12.95 4.83 4.01
N GLY A 147 -12.50 6.04 3.72
CA GLY A 147 -12.33 6.54 2.37
C GLY A 147 -13.21 7.76 2.08
N ALA A 148 -12.76 8.60 1.15
CA ALA A 148 -13.53 9.72 0.66
C ALA A 148 -14.65 9.24 -0.27
N ALA A 149 -15.77 9.98 -0.32
CA ALA A 149 -16.84 9.65 -1.25
C ALA A 149 -16.36 9.84 -2.71
N PRO A 150 -16.86 9.05 -3.67
CA PRO A 150 -16.38 9.11 -5.06
C PRO A 150 -16.42 10.52 -5.67
N GLN A 151 -17.44 11.31 -5.38
CA GLN A 151 -17.59 12.70 -5.86
C GLN A 151 -16.52 13.65 -5.30
N ASP A 152 -15.93 13.35 -4.14
CA ASP A 152 -14.95 14.19 -3.48
C ASP A 152 -13.50 13.85 -3.89
N ILE A 153 -13.32 12.76 -4.63
CA ILE A 153 -11.96 12.27 -5.00
C ILE A 153 -11.24 13.22 -5.92
N LEU A 154 -11.87 13.75 -6.95
CA LEU A 154 -11.18 14.63 -7.91
C LEU A 154 -10.74 15.96 -7.30
N PRO A 155 -11.57 16.67 -6.51
CA PRO A 155 -11.13 17.84 -5.74
C PRO A 155 -9.99 17.53 -4.78
N LEU A 156 -10.08 16.41 -4.04
CA LEU A 156 -9.04 15.97 -3.12
C LEU A 156 -7.73 15.66 -3.86
N ALA A 157 -7.81 14.97 -5.01
CA ALA A 157 -6.65 14.62 -5.82
C ALA A 157 -5.89 15.87 -6.30
N ARG A 158 -6.61 16.89 -6.79
CA ARG A 158 -6.01 18.16 -7.22
C ARG A 158 -5.30 18.86 -6.06
N ALA A 159 -5.92 18.90 -4.89
CA ALA A 159 -5.32 19.49 -3.71
C ALA A 159 -4.08 18.73 -3.23
N VAL A 160 -4.13 17.39 -3.20
CA VAL A 160 -3.02 16.53 -2.77
C VAL A 160 -1.85 16.58 -3.77
N ALA A 161 -2.12 16.61 -5.08
CA ALA A 161 -1.10 16.70 -6.12
C ALA A 161 -0.29 18.02 -6.04
N GLY A 162 -0.86 19.07 -5.45
CA GLY A 162 -0.18 20.35 -5.22
C GLY A 162 0.69 20.40 -3.97
N LEU A 163 0.63 19.39 -3.08
CA LEU A 163 1.41 19.40 -1.85
C LEU A 163 2.89 19.04 -2.12
N PRO A 164 3.84 19.79 -1.52
CA PRO A 164 5.25 19.43 -1.58
C PRO A 164 5.48 18.10 -0.83
N HIS A 165 6.57 17.42 -1.15
CA HIS A 165 6.98 16.18 -0.48
C HIS A 165 6.00 14.99 -0.57
N LEU A 166 4.92 15.12 -1.37
CA LEU A 166 4.02 14.02 -1.73
C LEU A 166 4.03 13.77 -3.23
N VAL A 167 3.83 12.51 -3.60
CA VAL A 167 3.56 12.10 -4.99
C VAL A 167 2.27 11.32 -5.01
N LEU A 168 1.23 11.87 -5.62
CA LEU A 168 -0.02 11.17 -5.82
C LEU A 168 0.16 10.09 -6.90
N ARG A 169 -0.10 8.82 -6.53
CA ARG A 169 0.10 7.65 -7.40
C ARG A 169 -1.20 7.08 -7.96
N GLY A 170 -2.30 7.28 -7.25
CA GLY A 170 -3.57 6.72 -7.70
C GLY A 170 -4.59 6.56 -6.57
N LEU A 171 -5.44 5.57 -6.73
CA LEU A 171 -6.52 5.25 -5.80
C LEU A 171 -6.29 3.92 -5.09
N MET A 172 -6.89 3.79 -3.92
CA MET A 172 -7.03 2.56 -3.17
C MET A 172 -8.48 2.34 -2.78
N SER A 173 -8.96 1.13 -2.82
CA SER A 173 -10.28 0.76 -2.31
C SER A 173 -10.28 -0.63 -1.68
N ILE A 174 -11.11 -0.80 -0.68
CA ILE A 174 -11.38 -2.09 -0.03
C ILE A 174 -12.91 -2.26 -0.04
N PRO A 175 -13.48 -2.76 -1.15
CA PRO A 175 -14.92 -3.00 -1.22
C PRO A 175 -15.34 -4.17 -0.34
N GLU A 176 -16.64 -4.26 -0.03
CA GLU A 176 -17.21 -5.44 0.63
C GLU A 176 -16.95 -6.69 -0.22
N PRO A 177 -16.60 -7.79 0.41
CA PRO A 177 -16.46 -9.05 -0.29
C PRO A 177 -17.75 -9.44 -1.01
N VAL A 178 -17.62 -9.81 -2.28
CA VAL A 178 -18.71 -10.36 -3.10
C VAL A 178 -18.26 -11.65 -3.76
N GLU A 179 -19.18 -12.56 -3.94
CA GLU A 179 -18.88 -13.82 -4.61
C GLU A 179 -18.90 -13.64 -6.13
N GLY A 180 -17.97 -14.31 -6.77
CA GLY A 180 -17.87 -14.38 -8.24
C GLY A 180 -17.09 -13.22 -8.86
N HIS A 181 -16.33 -13.56 -9.89
CA HIS A 181 -15.44 -12.63 -10.60
C HIS A 181 -16.18 -11.42 -11.19
N ALA A 182 -17.33 -11.65 -11.83
CA ALA A 182 -18.10 -10.56 -12.45
C ALA A 182 -18.58 -9.53 -11.44
N ALA A 183 -19.04 -9.95 -10.25
CA ALA A 183 -19.46 -9.06 -9.17
C ALA A 183 -18.27 -8.27 -8.61
N GLN A 184 -17.10 -8.90 -8.47
CA GLN A 184 -15.87 -8.22 -8.05
C GLN A 184 -15.46 -7.14 -9.07
N VAL A 185 -15.46 -7.45 -10.35
CA VAL A 185 -15.15 -6.49 -11.43
C VAL A 185 -16.09 -5.28 -11.36
N GLU A 186 -17.39 -5.51 -11.19
CA GLU A 186 -18.38 -4.43 -11.13
C GLU A 186 -18.16 -3.51 -9.92
N ARG A 187 -17.77 -4.07 -8.77
CA ARG A 187 -17.42 -3.27 -7.57
C ARG A 187 -16.21 -2.36 -7.77
N HIS A 188 -15.24 -2.78 -8.57
CA HIS A 188 -14.03 -2.00 -8.83
C HIS A 188 -14.14 -1.03 -10.01
N ARG A 189 -15.16 -1.15 -10.86
CA ARG A 189 -15.37 -0.32 -12.06
C ARG A 189 -15.38 1.19 -11.78
N PRO A 190 -16.08 1.72 -10.75
CA PRO A 190 -16.08 3.15 -10.46
C PRO A 190 -14.69 3.70 -10.13
N VAL A 191 -13.88 2.90 -9.40
CA VAL A 191 -12.51 3.29 -9.02
C VAL A 191 -11.61 3.33 -10.26
N SER A 192 -11.71 2.35 -11.14
CA SER A 192 -10.92 2.30 -12.38
C SER A 192 -11.18 3.52 -13.27
N TYR A 193 -12.43 3.91 -13.44
CA TYR A 193 -12.79 5.10 -14.23
C TYR A 193 -12.25 6.38 -13.60
N THR A 194 -12.41 6.56 -12.30
CA THR A 194 -11.90 7.73 -11.57
C THR A 194 -10.38 7.80 -11.64
N HIS A 195 -9.68 6.66 -11.58
CA HIS A 195 -8.22 6.59 -11.65
C HIS A 195 -7.68 7.17 -12.97
N LEU A 196 -8.33 6.91 -14.10
CA LEU A 196 -7.91 7.40 -15.41
C LEU A 196 -7.95 8.93 -15.53
N THR A 197 -8.69 9.62 -14.66
CA THR A 197 -8.87 11.08 -14.66
C THR A 197 -8.04 11.81 -13.61
N LEU A 198 -7.21 11.09 -12.82
CA LEU A 198 -6.44 11.70 -11.75
C LEU A 198 -5.25 12.53 -12.27
N PRO A 199 -4.94 13.65 -11.62
CA PRO A 199 -3.73 14.45 -11.87
C PRO A 199 -2.50 13.78 -11.21
N THR A 200 -2.10 12.60 -11.68
CA THR A 200 -0.91 11.90 -11.19
C THR A 200 0.34 12.47 -11.83
N LYS A 201 1.40 12.65 -11.03
CA LYS A 201 2.73 12.96 -11.58
C LYS A 201 3.34 11.68 -12.13
N ALA A 202 3.78 11.73 -13.39
CA ALA A 202 4.55 10.67 -14.04
C ALA A 202 5.90 10.46 -13.33
#